data_cbf53199e2f29457854468567f8542af
#
_entry.id   cbf53199e2f29457854468567f8542af
#
_cell.length_a   1.000
_cell.length_b   1.000
_cell.length_c   1.000
_cell.angle_alpha   90.00
_cell.angle_beta   90.00
_cell.angle_gamma   90.00
#
_symmetry.space_group_name_H-M   'P 1'
#
loop_
_entity.id
_entity.type
_entity.pdbx_description
1 polymer ?
#
loop_
_entity_poly.entity_id
_entity_poly.type
_entity_poly.pdbx_seq_one_letter_code
_entity_poly.pdbx_strand_id
1 'polypeptide(L)'
;SFIYLLVADRCGFQLEPVGFPVRFMLGCFEEEVPFFIDPFAGGTILSRGDIEAFLWENSVTPMDSFFLPTPVGEILCRSCRNLVHQYQLAGDSELSDRFASFVDEFERVYREHSTLE
;
A
#
# COMPACT_ATOMS: atom_id res chain seq x y z
N SER A 1 6.97 -4.87 3.59
CA SER A 1 6.55 -4.79 2.19
C SER A 1 7.58 -4.09 1.30
N PHE A 2 8.22 -3.02 1.75
CA PHE A 2 9.29 -2.38 0.97
C PHE A 2 10.47 -3.30 0.73
N ILE A 3 10.79 -4.18 1.68
CA ILE A 3 11.86 -5.18 1.53
C ILE A 3 11.54 -6.13 0.37
N TYR A 4 10.30 -6.58 0.26
CA TYR A 4 9.87 -7.44 -0.85
C TYR A 4 10.03 -6.75 -2.21
N LEU A 5 9.66 -5.47 -2.30
CA LEU A 5 9.80 -4.69 -3.52
C LEU A 5 11.27 -4.54 -3.92
N LEU A 6 12.15 -4.25 -2.97
CA LEU A 6 13.59 -4.10 -3.22
C LEU A 6 14.22 -5.42 -3.67
N VAL A 7 13.89 -6.53 -3.00
CA VAL A 7 14.43 -7.84 -3.34
C VAL A 7 13.92 -8.29 -4.72
N ALA A 8 12.64 -8.10 -4.99
CA ALA A 8 12.06 -8.44 -6.29
C ALA A 8 12.71 -7.68 -7.43
N ASP A 9 12.93 -6.38 -7.26
CA ASP A 9 13.61 -5.54 -8.25
C ASP A 9 15.02 -6.06 -8.55
N ARG A 10 15.77 -6.42 -7.51
CA ARG A 10 17.10 -6.98 -7.63
C ARG A 10 17.13 -8.34 -8.31
N CYS A 11 16.07 -9.11 -8.19
CA CYS A 11 15.92 -10.42 -8.84
C CYS A 11 15.31 -10.33 -10.24
N GLY A 12 15.00 -9.14 -10.72
CA GLY A 12 14.40 -8.93 -12.04
C GLY A 12 12.90 -9.19 -12.10
N PHE A 13 12.22 -9.28 -10.94
CA PHE A 13 10.77 -9.39 -10.87
C PHE A 13 10.16 -8.03 -10.62
N GLN A 14 9.11 -7.71 -11.36
CA GLN A 14 8.39 -6.46 -11.20
C GLN A 14 7.14 -6.69 -10.35
N LEU A 15 7.22 -6.31 -9.08
CA LEU A 15 6.10 -6.29 -8.15
C LEU A 15 5.62 -4.86 -7.96
N GLU A 16 4.31 -4.70 -7.91
CA GLU A 16 3.67 -3.42 -7.70
C GLU A 16 2.98 -3.40 -6.35
N PRO A 17 3.04 -2.28 -5.61
CA PRO A 17 2.30 -2.16 -4.37
C PRO A 17 0.80 -2.02 -4.64
N VAL A 18 0.00 -2.73 -3.85
CA VAL A 18 -1.47 -2.69 -3.95
C VAL A 18 -2.05 -2.46 -2.57
N GLY A 19 -2.70 -1.31 -2.38
CA GLY A 19 -3.27 -0.91 -1.10
C GLY A 19 -4.73 -1.32 -0.97
N PHE A 20 -4.99 -2.59 -0.65
CA PHE A 20 -6.34 -3.03 -0.34
C PHE A 20 -6.86 -2.36 0.94
N PRO A 21 -8.18 -2.17 1.08
CA PRO A 21 -8.77 -1.45 2.22
C PRO A 21 -8.36 -1.99 3.60
N VAL A 22 -8.21 -3.30 3.74
CA VAL A 22 -7.90 -3.94 5.03
C VAL A 22 -6.41 -4.20 5.19
N ARG A 23 -5.73 -4.53 4.09
CA ARG A 23 -4.34 -4.98 4.12
C ARG A 23 -3.58 -4.53 2.87
N PHE A 24 -2.36 -4.12 3.10
CA PHE A 24 -1.42 -3.81 2.02
C PHE A 24 -0.81 -5.09 1.47
N MET A 25 -0.79 -5.24 0.16
CA MET A 25 -0.22 -6.40 -0.52
C MET A 25 0.66 -5.98 -1.70
N LEU A 26 1.28 -6.95 -2.35
CA LEU A 26 2.05 -6.75 -3.56
C LEU A 26 1.36 -7.49 -4.71
N GLY A 27 1.38 -6.92 -5.90
CA GLY A 27 0.81 -7.53 -7.09
C GLY A 27 1.83 -7.78 -8.17
N CYS A 28 1.72 -8.90 -8.87
CA CYS A 28 2.46 -9.19 -10.08
C CYS A 28 1.49 -9.12 -11.27
N PHE A 29 1.69 -8.14 -12.14
CA PHE A 29 0.80 -7.86 -13.27
C PHE A 29 1.43 -8.21 -14.61
N GLU A 30 2.63 -8.80 -14.62
CA GLU A 30 3.32 -9.22 -15.85
C GLU A 30 2.73 -10.48 -16.45
N GLU A 31 2.06 -11.30 -15.64
CA GLU A 31 1.43 -12.54 -16.09
C GLU A 31 0.03 -12.28 -16.67
N GLU A 32 -0.45 -13.18 -17.53
CA GLU A 32 -1.80 -13.09 -18.08
C GLU A 32 -2.87 -13.04 -16.99
N VAL A 33 -2.64 -13.83 -15.92
CA VAL A 33 -3.50 -13.82 -14.74
C VAL A 33 -2.69 -13.23 -13.60
N PRO A 34 -2.99 -12.01 -13.17
CA PRO A 34 -2.29 -11.39 -12.05
C PRO A 34 -2.42 -12.22 -10.77
N PHE A 35 -1.37 -12.24 -9.97
CA PHE A 35 -1.38 -12.81 -8.64
C PHE A 35 -0.88 -11.81 -7.61
N PHE A 36 -1.14 -12.08 -6.35
CA PHE A 36 -0.83 -11.16 -5.26
C PHE A 36 -0.03 -11.89 -4.18
N ILE A 37 0.77 -11.14 -3.45
CA ILE A 37 1.62 -11.66 -2.37
C ILE A 37 1.28 -10.92 -1.10
N ASP A 38 1.01 -11.66 -0.02
CA ASP A 38 0.79 -11.07 1.30
C ASP A 38 2.10 -11.13 2.11
N PRO A 39 2.82 -10.01 2.25
CA PRO A 39 4.08 -9.99 2.99
C PRO A 39 3.90 -10.20 4.50
N PHE A 40 2.69 -9.98 5.03
CA PHE A 40 2.40 -10.19 6.45
C PHE A 40 2.03 -11.64 6.77
N ALA A 41 1.72 -12.43 5.76
CA ALA A 41 1.42 -13.87 5.90
C ALA A 41 2.55 -14.73 5.29
N GLY A 42 3.79 -14.37 5.56
CA GLY A 42 4.97 -15.12 5.13
C GLY A 42 5.20 -15.16 3.62
N GLY A 43 4.66 -14.21 2.87
CA GLY A 43 4.80 -14.17 1.42
C GLY A 43 3.85 -15.12 0.69
N THR A 44 2.72 -15.45 1.28
CA THR A 44 1.70 -16.31 0.67
C THR A 44 1.22 -15.73 -0.66
N ILE A 45 1.15 -16.59 -1.67
CA ILE A 45 0.65 -16.22 -3.00
C ILE A 45 -0.87 -16.38 -3.03
N LEU A 46 -1.57 -15.33 -3.43
CA LEU A 46 -3.03 -15.27 -3.46
C LEU A 46 -3.53 -14.96 -4.87
N SER A 47 -4.62 -15.60 -5.25
CA SER A 47 -5.37 -15.25 -6.45
C SER A 47 -6.30 -14.08 -6.17
N ARG A 48 -6.85 -13.49 -7.23
CA ARG A 48 -7.90 -12.47 -7.09
C ARG A 48 -9.10 -13.00 -6.29
N GLY A 49 -9.51 -14.25 -6.55
CA GLY A 49 -10.63 -14.86 -5.84
C GLY A 49 -10.36 -15.03 -4.35
N ASP A 50 -9.12 -15.35 -3.97
CA ASP A 50 -8.73 -15.43 -2.57
C ASP A 50 -8.87 -14.09 -1.87
N ILE A 51 -8.47 -13.00 -2.53
CA ILE A 51 -8.57 -11.66 -1.98
C ILE A 51 -10.03 -11.20 -1.91
N GLU A 52 -10.83 -11.50 -2.91
CA GLU A 52 -12.27 -11.19 -2.88
C GLU A 52 -12.95 -11.85 -1.68
N ALA A 53 -12.64 -13.13 -1.41
CA ALA A 53 -13.16 -13.83 -0.24
C ALA A 53 -12.71 -13.16 1.06
N PHE A 54 -11.45 -12.76 1.15
CA PHE A 54 -10.91 -12.05 2.31
C PHE A 54 -11.63 -10.71 2.53
N LEU A 55 -11.89 -9.95 1.47
CA LEU A 55 -12.61 -8.67 1.57
C LEU A 55 -14.04 -8.88 2.07
N TRP A 56 -14.74 -9.88 1.52
CA TRP A 56 -16.09 -10.22 1.99
C TRP A 56 -16.11 -10.62 3.46
N GLU A 57 -15.12 -11.38 3.92
CA GLU A 57 -14.99 -11.76 5.34
C GLU A 57 -14.82 -10.54 6.25
N ASN A 58 -14.24 -9.46 5.73
CA ASN A 58 -14.03 -8.20 6.45
C ASN A 58 -15.13 -7.15 6.17
N SER A 59 -16.25 -7.60 5.60
CA SER A 59 -17.40 -6.74 5.29
C SER A 59 -17.10 -5.64 4.28
N VAL A 60 -16.14 -5.88 3.38
CA VAL A 60 -15.76 -4.96 2.30
C VAL A 60 -16.21 -5.56 0.96
N THR A 61 -17.01 -4.82 0.21
CA THR A 61 -17.41 -5.23 -1.14
C THR A 61 -16.23 -5.10 -2.09
N PRO A 62 -15.80 -6.17 -2.77
CA PRO A 62 -14.71 -6.08 -3.74
C PRO A 62 -15.05 -5.14 -4.89
N MET A 63 -14.08 -4.32 -5.29
CA MET A 63 -14.17 -3.41 -6.42
C MET A 63 -12.95 -3.63 -7.33
N ASP A 64 -13.15 -3.53 -8.64
CA ASP A 64 -12.06 -3.71 -9.61
C ASP A 64 -10.88 -2.76 -9.34
N SER A 65 -11.16 -1.54 -8.92
CA SER A 65 -10.12 -0.54 -8.62
C SER A 65 -9.18 -0.96 -7.49
N PHE A 66 -9.61 -1.83 -6.58
CA PHE A 66 -8.75 -2.31 -5.49
C PHE A 66 -7.60 -3.20 -6.00
N PHE A 67 -7.77 -3.81 -7.16
CA PHE A 67 -6.81 -4.76 -7.74
C PHE A 67 -5.81 -4.09 -8.69
N LEU A 68 -5.78 -2.77 -8.74
CA LEU A 68 -4.83 -2.01 -9.54
C LEU A 68 -3.64 -1.56 -8.71
N PRO A 69 -2.47 -1.34 -9.35
CA PRO A 69 -1.32 -0.79 -8.63
C PRO A 69 -1.68 0.54 -7.96
N THR A 70 -1.23 0.69 -6.72
CA THR A 70 -1.43 1.94 -5.97
C THR A 70 -0.26 2.88 -6.25
N PRO A 71 -0.51 4.16 -6.56
CA PRO A 71 0.57 5.13 -6.75
C PRO A 71 1.52 5.19 -5.56
N VAL A 72 2.81 5.31 -5.83
CA VAL A 72 3.86 5.34 -4.81
C VAL A 72 3.60 6.41 -3.76
N GLY A 73 3.12 7.57 -4.19
CA GLY A 73 2.80 8.67 -3.28
C GLY A 73 1.73 8.32 -2.25
N GLU A 74 0.69 7.61 -2.66
CA GLU A 74 -0.36 7.16 -1.74
C GLU A 74 0.17 6.18 -0.71
N ILE A 75 1.09 5.31 -1.13
CA ILE A 75 1.73 4.34 -0.24
C ILE A 75 2.61 5.03 0.78
N LEU A 76 3.41 6.01 0.34
CA LEU A 76 4.24 6.80 1.24
C LEU A 76 3.38 7.54 2.28
N CYS A 77 2.29 8.16 1.85
CA CYS A 77 1.36 8.81 2.78
C CYS A 77 0.74 7.84 3.76
N ARG A 78 0.30 6.67 3.30
CA ARG A 78 -0.28 5.64 4.17
C ARG A 78 0.75 5.14 5.20
N SER A 79 1.98 4.90 4.77
CA SER A 79 3.08 4.49 5.65
C SER A 79 3.38 5.57 6.69
N CYS A 80 3.43 6.83 6.29
CA CYS A 80 3.66 7.94 7.19
C CYS A 80 2.51 8.13 8.19
N ARG A 81 1.26 7.97 7.77
CA ARG A 81 0.12 8.00 8.69
C ARG A 81 0.20 6.90 9.74
N ASN A 82 0.63 5.70 9.34
CA ASN A 82 0.84 4.61 10.29
C ASN A 82 1.94 4.96 11.31
N LEU A 83 3.03 5.60 10.86
CA LEU A 83 4.11 6.05 11.74
C LEU A 83 3.62 7.15 12.70
N VAL A 84 2.80 8.09 12.22
CA VAL A 84 2.18 9.11 13.07
C VAL A 84 1.42 8.44 14.21
N HIS A 85 0.59 7.47 13.89
CA HIS A 85 -0.20 6.75 14.88
C HIS A 85 0.67 5.99 15.89
N GLN A 86 1.69 5.27 15.39
CA GLN A 86 2.61 4.53 16.25
C GLN A 86 3.39 5.43 17.20
N TYR A 87 3.89 6.57 16.74
CA TYR A 87 4.61 7.52 17.57
C TYR A 87 3.71 8.22 18.57
N GLN A 88 2.46 8.49 18.22
CA GLN A 88 1.48 8.99 19.19
C GLN A 88 1.26 7.99 20.33
N LEU A 89 1.11 6.71 20.01
CA LEU A 89 0.95 5.65 21.02
C LEU A 89 2.20 5.50 21.89
N ALA A 90 3.38 5.74 21.33
CA ALA A 90 4.65 5.69 22.06
C ALA A 90 4.93 6.95 22.86
N GLY A 91 4.12 8.00 22.75
CA GLY A 91 4.32 9.26 23.44
C GLY A 91 5.37 10.16 22.81
N ASP A 92 5.84 9.86 21.60
CA ASP A 92 6.83 10.67 20.90
C ASP A 92 6.12 11.67 19.97
N SER A 93 5.71 12.81 20.54
CA SER A 93 4.99 13.84 19.80
C SER A 93 5.84 14.53 18.73
N GLU A 94 7.14 14.65 18.93
CA GLU A 94 8.03 15.30 17.98
C GLU A 94 8.11 14.51 16.67
N LEU A 95 8.35 13.21 16.72
CA LEU A 95 8.35 12.35 15.53
C LEU A 95 6.99 12.23 14.90
N SER A 96 5.94 12.12 15.72
CA SER A 96 4.56 12.10 15.21
C SER A 96 4.25 13.34 14.39
N ASP A 97 4.61 14.52 14.89
CA ASP A 97 4.37 15.80 14.22
C ASP A 97 5.18 15.93 12.92
N ARG A 98 6.41 15.42 12.91
CA ARG A 98 7.25 15.42 11.70
C ARG A 98 6.62 14.61 10.57
N PHE A 99 6.15 13.40 10.86
CA PHE A 99 5.51 12.56 9.85
C PHE A 99 4.16 13.13 9.42
N ALA A 100 3.39 13.73 10.34
CA ALA A 100 2.14 14.41 10.01
C ALA A 100 2.40 15.59 9.06
N SER A 101 3.43 16.39 9.30
CA SER A 101 3.82 17.49 8.43
C SER A 101 4.22 17.00 7.03
N PHE A 102 4.93 15.89 6.95
CA PHE A 102 5.29 15.28 5.67
C PHE A 102 4.05 14.86 4.87
N VAL A 103 3.08 14.22 5.53
CA VAL A 103 1.82 13.82 4.87
C VAL A 103 1.07 15.05 4.34
N ASP A 104 0.94 16.10 5.16
CA ASP A 104 0.24 17.32 4.77
C ASP A 104 0.91 17.98 3.56
N GLU A 105 2.24 18.07 3.57
CA GLU A 105 3.01 18.66 2.49
C GLU A 105 2.88 17.84 1.20
N PHE A 106 2.97 16.52 1.31
CA PHE A 106 2.83 15.64 0.16
C PHE A 106 1.44 15.73 -0.45
N GLU A 107 0.38 15.71 0.37
CA GLU A 107 -1.00 15.83 -0.11
C GLU A 107 -1.25 17.17 -0.78
N ARG A 108 -0.65 18.25 -0.28
CA ARG A 108 -0.73 19.56 -0.88
C ARG A 108 -0.13 19.57 -2.29
N VAL A 109 1.09 19.05 -2.42
CA VAL A 109 1.79 18.98 -3.73
C VAL A 109 1.03 18.08 -4.70
N TYR A 110 0.54 16.94 -4.23
CA TYR A 110 -0.21 16.01 -5.06
C TYR A 110 -1.51 16.62 -5.59
N ARG A 111 -2.23 17.37 -4.76
CA ARG A 111 -3.44 18.11 -5.18
C ARG A 111 -3.15 19.18 -6.22
N GLU A 112 -2.07 19.93 -6.04
CA GLU A 112 -1.65 20.97 -7.01
C GLU A 112 -1.36 20.34 -8.38
N HIS A 113 -0.68 19.19 -8.40
CA HIS A 113 -0.40 18.48 -9.65
C HIS A 113 -1.65 17.92 -10.31
N SER A 114 -2.61 17.43 -9.53
CA SER A 114 -3.87 16.90 -10.04
C SER A 114 -4.75 17.96 -10.68
N THR A 115 -4.67 19.21 -10.20
CA THR A 115 -5.44 20.32 -10.78
C THR A 115 -4.85 20.87 -12.07
N LEU A 116 -3.58 20.55 -12.36
CA LEU A 116 -2.90 20.98 -13.59
C LEU A 116 -3.11 20.01 -14.76
N GLU A 117 -3.61 18.83 -14.49
CA GLU A 117 -3.97 17.82 -15.49
C GLU A 117 -5.44 17.97 -15.89
#